data_d5d98eca522944ea188bfdc8a988c4d6
#
_entry.id   d5d98eca522944ea188bfdc8a988c4d6
#
_cell.length_a   1.000
_cell.length_b   1.000
_cell.length_c   1.000
_cell.angle_alpha   90.00
_cell.angle_beta   90.00
_cell.angle_gamma   90.00
#
_symmetry.space_group_name_H-M   'P 1'
#
loop_
_entity.id
_entity.type
_entity.pdbx_description
1 polymer ?
#
loop_
_entity_poly.entity_id
_entity_poly.type
_entity_poly.pdbx_seq_one_letter_code
_entity_poly.pdbx_strand_id
1 'polypeptide(L)'
;MRDLDAAGTRILKQVGLGSLPGGRHPGWGTENRIVPLGEEYVELLAVADPVEAESSPVGTWVSDASRPGDHLVAWCVSTDDIEGVAERLGLAVTRGSRSLPDGRSITWRSAAFDLVAQHPDLPFFISWDGPVELHPGQIRAEHRVEPNGIAWIEVAGDHGQLDGWLGGEDIPVRVVGGQPGVRAIGIATARGEIVLR
;
A
#
# COMPACT_ATOMS: atom_id res chain seq x y z
N MET A 1 11.52 2.20 0.50
CA MET A 1 12.35 2.98 1.46
C MET A 1 13.65 2.23 1.77
N ARG A 2 14.69 2.89 2.30
CA ARG A 2 15.96 2.21 2.64
C ARG A 2 16.06 1.84 4.12
N ASP A 3 15.39 2.58 4.98
CA ASP A 3 15.39 2.39 6.43
C ASP A 3 13.99 2.72 6.96
N LEU A 4 13.30 1.70 7.42
CA LEU A 4 11.91 1.81 7.89
C LEU A 4 11.79 2.55 9.21
N ASP A 5 12.75 2.42 10.13
CA ASP A 5 12.71 3.09 11.43
C ASP A 5 12.95 4.59 11.27
N ALA A 6 13.92 4.94 10.41
CA ALA A 6 14.15 6.34 10.05
C ALA A 6 12.93 6.94 9.32
N ALA A 7 12.30 6.19 8.41
CA ALA A 7 11.09 6.62 7.70
C ALA A 7 9.91 6.83 8.65
N GLY A 8 9.64 5.88 9.55
CA GLY A 8 8.59 6.00 10.56
C GLY A 8 8.82 7.20 11.50
N THR A 9 10.06 7.39 11.94
CA THR A 9 10.45 8.55 12.75
C THR A 9 10.24 9.87 12.01
N ARG A 10 10.58 9.92 10.72
CA ARG A 10 10.42 11.10 9.87
C ARG A 10 8.95 11.46 9.68
N ILE A 11 8.09 10.50 9.35
CA ILE A 11 6.64 10.72 9.19
C ILE A 11 6.02 11.21 10.50
N LEU A 12 6.36 10.61 11.65
CA LEU A 12 5.89 11.08 12.95
C LEU A 12 6.31 12.52 13.26
N LYS A 13 7.55 12.89 12.91
CA LYS A 13 8.07 14.26 13.15
C LYS A 13 7.45 15.28 12.20
N GLN A 14 7.28 14.96 10.93
CA GLN A 14 6.85 15.89 9.89
C GLN A 14 5.34 16.12 9.89
N VAL A 15 4.57 15.03 10.05
CA VAL A 15 3.11 15.08 9.88
C VAL A 15 2.33 14.49 11.05
N GLY A 16 3.00 14.02 12.09
CA GLY A 16 2.34 13.51 13.29
C GLY A 16 1.74 12.12 13.19
N LEU A 17 1.99 11.40 12.10
CA LEU A 17 1.48 10.04 11.89
C LEU A 17 2.45 9.02 12.48
N GLY A 18 1.98 8.23 13.44
CA GLY A 18 2.72 7.11 14.03
C GLY A 18 2.69 5.87 13.15
N SER A 19 3.72 5.05 13.26
CA SER A 19 3.80 3.77 12.57
C SER A 19 4.35 2.69 13.51
N LEU A 20 4.06 1.44 13.19
CA LEU A 20 4.58 0.28 13.92
C LEU A 20 5.13 -0.77 12.97
N PRO A 21 6.03 -1.66 13.45
CA PRO A 21 6.52 -2.77 12.64
C PRO A 21 5.35 -3.62 12.14
N GLY A 22 5.31 -3.86 10.84
CA GLY A 22 4.30 -4.69 10.22
C GLY A 22 4.72 -6.14 10.18
N GLY A 23 5.84 -6.44 9.56
CA GLY A 23 6.39 -7.78 9.46
C GLY A 23 7.19 -8.01 8.19
N ARG A 24 7.62 -9.26 8.01
CA ARG A 24 8.38 -9.72 6.85
C ARG A 24 7.49 -10.44 5.85
N HIS A 25 7.80 -10.30 4.59
CA HIS A 25 7.14 -11.01 3.50
C HIS A 25 8.03 -12.18 3.06
N PRO A 26 7.72 -13.42 3.51
CA PRO A 26 8.51 -14.59 3.14
C PRO A 26 8.55 -14.79 1.63
N GLY A 27 9.72 -15.07 1.08
CA GLY A 27 9.92 -15.27 -0.35
C GLY A 27 10.02 -13.98 -1.18
N TRP A 28 9.84 -12.79 -0.57
CA TRP A 28 10.01 -11.51 -1.26
C TRP A 28 11.25 -10.74 -0.80
N GLY A 29 11.84 -11.12 0.34
CA GLY A 29 12.99 -10.43 0.91
C GLY A 29 12.70 -9.01 1.37
N THR A 30 11.40 -8.68 1.62
CA THR A 30 10.95 -7.35 2.03
C THR A 30 10.34 -7.37 3.43
N GLU A 31 10.31 -6.21 4.06
CA GLU A 31 9.60 -5.96 5.31
C GLU A 31 8.88 -4.63 5.26
N ASN A 32 7.93 -4.44 6.17
CA ASN A 32 7.15 -3.21 6.22
C ASN A 32 6.96 -2.64 7.61
N ARG A 33 6.57 -1.36 7.64
CA ARG A 33 5.91 -0.69 8.77
C ARG A 33 4.55 -0.20 8.31
N ILE A 34 3.59 -0.20 9.22
CA ILE A 34 2.22 0.21 8.95
C ILE A 34 1.94 1.54 9.67
N VAL A 35 1.34 2.46 8.94
CA VAL A 35 0.70 3.67 9.44
C VAL A 35 -0.81 3.44 9.38
N PRO A 36 -1.47 2.98 10.46
CA PRO A 36 -2.90 2.69 10.45
C PRO A 36 -3.70 4.00 10.43
N LEU A 37 -4.80 4.03 9.70
CA LEU A 37 -5.64 5.22 9.52
C LEU A 37 -7.13 4.95 9.86
N GLY A 38 -7.43 3.82 10.47
CA GLY A 38 -8.78 3.33 10.72
C GLY A 38 -9.11 2.13 9.83
N GLU A 39 -9.88 2.31 8.79
CA GLU A 39 -10.16 1.22 7.82
C GLU A 39 -9.05 1.07 6.79
N GLU A 40 -8.33 2.16 6.50
CA GLU A 40 -7.22 2.17 5.56
C GLU A 40 -5.87 2.25 6.29
N TYR A 41 -4.79 2.21 5.52
CA TYR A 41 -3.43 2.33 6.03
C TYR A 41 -2.45 2.79 4.95
N VAL A 42 -1.32 3.33 5.38
CA VAL A 42 -0.14 3.52 4.53
C VAL A 42 0.92 2.50 4.91
N GLU A 43 1.46 1.82 3.92
CA GLU A 43 2.54 0.86 4.09
C GLU A 43 3.88 1.49 3.71
N LEU A 44 4.82 1.47 4.64
CA LEU A 44 6.23 1.80 4.40
C LEU A 44 6.95 0.49 4.09
N LEU A 45 7.50 0.34 2.89
CA LEU A 45 8.07 -0.91 2.40
C LEU A 45 9.56 -0.76 2.12
N ALA A 46 10.36 -1.75 2.50
CA ALA A 46 11.79 -1.81 2.25
C ALA A 46 12.28 -3.23 1.98
N VAL A 47 13.46 -3.34 1.37
CA VAL A 47 14.20 -4.61 1.28
C VAL A 47 14.81 -4.90 2.65
N ALA A 48 14.57 -6.10 3.17
CA ALA A 48 15.10 -6.61 4.43
C ALA A 48 16.22 -7.62 4.22
N ASP A 49 16.09 -8.46 3.19
CA ASP A 49 17.08 -9.44 2.77
C ASP A 49 17.39 -9.26 1.28
N PRO A 50 18.54 -8.66 0.92
CA PRO A 50 18.89 -8.41 -0.48
C PRO A 50 19.00 -9.69 -1.33
N VAL A 51 19.47 -10.79 -0.75
CA VAL A 51 19.65 -12.06 -1.49
C VAL A 51 18.30 -12.68 -1.83
N GLU A 52 17.39 -12.71 -0.86
CA GLU A 52 16.03 -13.16 -1.08
C GLU A 52 15.29 -12.23 -2.07
N ALA A 53 15.48 -10.90 -1.93
CA ALA A 53 14.84 -9.90 -2.80
C ALA A 53 15.28 -10.02 -4.26
N GLU A 54 16.56 -10.28 -4.53
CA GLU A 54 17.06 -10.51 -5.89
C GLU A 54 16.42 -11.73 -6.56
N SER A 55 15.96 -12.71 -5.78
CA SER A 55 15.31 -13.92 -6.28
C SER A 55 13.78 -13.75 -6.47
N SER A 56 13.24 -12.58 -6.15
CA SER A 56 11.80 -12.28 -6.18
C SER A 56 11.49 -11.10 -7.11
N PRO A 57 10.50 -11.23 -8.02
CA PRO A 57 10.05 -10.08 -8.80
C PRO A 57 9.60 -8.89 -7.93
N VAL A 58 8.92 -9.15 -6.81
CA VAL A 58 8.47 -8.12 -5.86
C VAL A 58 9.68 -7.48 -5.16
N GLY A 59 10.62 -8.30 -4.67
CA GLY A 59 11.83 -7.79 -4.02
C GLY A 59 12.68 -6.93 -4.96
N THR A 60 12.85 -7.38 -6.20
CA THR A 60 13.55 -6.62 -7.25
C THR A 60 12.85 -5.28 -7.52
N TRP A 61 11.52 -5.29 -7.70
CA TRP A 61 10.73 -4.08 -7.89
C TRP A 61 10.89 -3.09 -6.71
N VAL A 62 10.79 -3.55 -5.46
CA VAL A 62 10.96 -2.70 -4.27
C VAL A 62 12.39 -2.13 -4.20
N SER A 63 13.40 -2.95 -4.52
CA SER A 63 14.80 -2.51 -4.58
C SER A 63 14.98 -1.38 -5.60
N ASP A 64 14.48 -1.56 -6.82
CA ASP A 64 14.58 -0.57 -7.88
C ASP A 64 13.80 0.72 -7.56
N ALA A 65 12.59 0.58 -7.07
CA ALA A 65 11.75 1.71 -6.66
C ALA A 65 12.36 2.53 -5.52
N SER A 66 13.16 1.92 -4.64
CA SER A 66 13.80 2.64 -3.53
C SER A 66 15.04 3.46 -3.90
N ARG A 67 15.59 3.28 -5.12
CA ARG A 67 16.83 3.96 -5.56
C ARG A 67 16.75 5.49 -5.61
N PRO A 68 15.70 6.09 -6.16
CA PRO A 68 15.58 7.56 -6.22
C PRO A 68 15.25 8.21 -4.87
N GLY A 69 14.95 7.42 -3.85
CA GLY A 69 14.53 7.89 -2.52
C GLY A 69 13.11 7.43 -2.18
N ASP A 70 12.59 7.97 -1.08
CA ASP A 70 11.25 7.61 -0.60
C ASP A 70 10.19 8.33 -1.43
N HIS A 71 9.23 7.58 -1.94
CA HIS A 71 8.09 8.08 -2.71
C HIS A 71 6.94 7.07 -2.71
N LEU A 72 5.77 7.49 -3.20
CA LEU A 72 4.61 6.62 -3.37
C LEU A 72 4.82 5.75 -4.63
N VAL A 73 4.68 4.43 -4.49
CA VAL A 73 5.02 3.48 -5.57
C VAL A 73 3.84 2.67 -6.07
N ALA A 74 2.83 2.46 -5.23
CA ALA A 74 1.64 1.69 -5.56
C ALA A 74 0.49 2.05 -4.63
N TRP A 75 -0.71 1.66 -5.01
CA TRP A 75 -1.91 1.75 -4.20
C TRP A 75 -2.81 0.55 -4.43
N CYS A 76 -3.70 0.26 -3.49
CA CYS A 76 -4.63 -0.85 -3.60
C CYS A 76 -6.04 -0.45 -3.18
N VAL A 77 -6.99 -1.22 -3.66
CA VAL A 77 -8.40 -1.16 -3.30
C VAL A 77 -8.78 -2.45 -2.57
N SER A 78 -9.36 -2.32 -1.40
CA SER A 78 -9.92 -3.45 -0.67
C SER A 78 -11.23 -3.90 -1.32
N THR A 79 -11.45 -5.21 -1.39
CA THR A 79 -12.69 -5.80 -1.93
C THR A 79 -13.04 -7.08 -1.20
N ASP A 80 -14.34 -7.32 -1.04
CA ASP A 80 -14.87 -8.58 -0.50
C ASP A 80 -15.05 -9.65 -1.61
N ASP A 81 -15.03 -9.22 -2.89
CA ASP A 81 -15.20 -10.09 -4.06
C ASP A 81 -13.96 -10.04 -4.98
N ILE A 82 -12.85 -10.57 -4.49
CA ILE A 82 -11.60 -10.61 -5.25
C ILE A 82 -11.68 -11.48 -6.50
N GLU A 83 -12.47 -12.57 -6.46
CA GLU A 83 -12.70 -13.46 -7.57
C GLU A 83 -13.47 -12.77 -8.70
N GLY A 84 -14.55 -12.04 -8.38
CA GLY A 84 -15.32 -11.27 -9.35
C GLY A 84 -14.51 -10.15 -9.99
N VAL A 85 -13.67 -9.45 -9.22
CA VAL A 85 -12.73 -8.46 -9.76
C VAL A 85 -11.74 -9.13 -10.73
N ALA A 86 -11.14 -10.24 -10.34
CA ALA A 86 -10.17 -10.95 -11.18
C ALA A 86 -10.82 -11.46 -12.49
N GLU A 87 -12.04 -12.03 -12.43
CA GLU A 87 -12.77 -12.46 -13.60
C GLU A 87 -13.08 -11.29 -14.55
N ARG A 88 -13.58 -10.16 -14.00
CA ARG A 88 -13.89 -8.96 -14.79
C ARG A 88 -12.67 -8.41 -15.53
N LEU A 89 -11.50 -8.46 -14.91
CA LEU A 89 -10.26 -7.93 -15.47
C LEU A 89 -9.45 -8.98 -16.27
N GLY A 90 -9.87 -10.25 -16.28
CA GLY A 90 -9.12 -11.34 -16.92
C GLY A 90 -7.80 -11.65 -16.21
N LEU A 91 -7.75 -11.51 -14.90
CA LEU A 91 -6.55 -11.65 -14.07
C LEU A 91 -6.60 -12.91 -13.20
N ALA A 92 -5.44 -13.32 -12.69
CA ALA A 92 -5.35 -14.38 -11.70
C ALA A 92 -5.41 -13.82 -10.28
N VAL A 93 -6.04 -14.56 -9.37
CA VAL A 93 -5.94 -14.30 -7.93
C VAL A 93 -4.67 -14.94 -7.39
N THR A 94 -3.84 -14.17 -6.71
CA THR A 94 -2.62 -14.63 -6.04
C THR A 94 -2.76 -14.54 -4.53
N ARG A 95 -1.96 -15.31 -3.80
CA ARG A 95 -1.92 -15.30 -2.34
C ARG A 95 -0.64 -14.68 -1.83
N GLY A 96 -0.76 -13.85 -0.81
CA GLY A 96 0.37 -13.28 -0.09
C GLY A 96 0.28 -13.58 1.40
N SER A 97 1.40 -13.45 2.08
CA SER A 97 1.47 -13.57 3.54
C SER A 97 2.53 -12.66 4.13
N ARG A 98 2.34 -12.34 5.39
CA ARG A 98 3.28 -11.57 6.20
C ARG A 98 3.43 -12.21 7.58
N SER A 99 4.66 -12.43 8.01
CA SER A 99 4.97 -12.87 9.36
C SER A 99 5.07 -11.66 10.30
N LEU A 100 4.25 -11.64 11.33
CA LEU A 100 4.24 -10.60 12.35
C LEU A 100 5.41 -10.78 13.34
N PRO A 101 5.83 -9.70 14.05
CA PRO A 101 6.89 -9.78 15.07
C PRO A 101 6.59 -10.78 16.21
N ASP A 102 5.33 -11.08 16.49
CA ASP A 102 4.89 -12.03 17.52
C ASP A 102 4.79 -13.48 17.03
N GLY A 103 5.22 -13.75 15.79
CA GLY A 103 5.23 -15.07 15.16
C GLY A 103 3.91 -15.49 14.50
N ARG A 104 2.84 -14.69 14.60
CA ARG A 104 1.61 -14.93 13.83
C ARG A 104 1.83 -14.59 12.35
N SER A 105 0.97 -15.11 11.50
CA SER A 105 0.94 -14.74 10.08
C SER A 105 -0.40 -14.15 9.69
N ILE A 106 -0.36 -13.16 8.81
CA ILE A 106 -1.53 -12.61 8.13
C ILE A 106 -1.44 -13.02 6.67
N THR A 107 -2.57 -13.39 6.09
CA THR A 107 -2.68 -13.76 4.68
C THR A 107 -3.69 -12.88 3.97
N TRP A 108 -3.52 -12.75 2.68
CA TRP A 108 -4.44 -12.06 1.80
C TRP A 108 -4.48 -12.70 0.41
N ARG A 109 -5.50 -12.35 -0.33
CA ARG A 109 -5.59 -12.62 -1.76
C ARG A 109 -5.51 -11.30 -2.51
N SER A 110 -4.88 -11.29 -3.67
CA SER A 110 -4.76 -10.09 -4.50
C SER A 110 -4.93 -10.40 -5.97
N ALA A 111 -5.40 -9.41 -6.72
CA ALA A 111 -5.43 -9.41 -8.18
C ALA A 111 -4.69 -8.17 -8.69
N ALA A 112 -3.97 -8.29 -9.80
CA ALA A 112 -3.14 -7.25 -10.42
C ALA A 112 -1.89 -6.83 -9.62
N PHE A 113 -1.52 -7.47 -8.53
CA PHE A 113 -0.31 -7.09 -7.76
C PHE A 113 0.97 -7.25 -8.58
N ASP A 114 1.03 -8.22 -9.49
CA ASP A 114 2.13 -8.46 -10.43
C ASP A 114 2.26 -7.40 -11.52
N LEU A 115 1.27 -6.54 -11.69
CA LEU A 115 1.23 -5.47 -12.68
C LEU A 115 1.67 -4.10 -12.15
N VAL A 116 1.85 -3.93 -10.83
CA VAL A 116 2.13 -2.62 -10.21
C VAL A 116 3.40 -1.95 -10.73
N ALA A 117 4.41 -2.73 -11.11
CA ALA A 117 5.65 -2.20 -11.68
C ALA A 117 5.47 -1.63 -13.10
N GLN A 118 4.50 -2.17 -13.84
CA GLN A 118 4.22 -1.81 -15.24
C GLN A 118 3.12 -0.75 -15.34
N HIS A 119 2.18 -0.76 -14.40
CA HIS A 119 1.03 0.13 -14.31
C HIS A 119 0.94 0.77 -12.93
N PRO A 120 1.90 1.66 -12.56
CA PRO A 120 1.96 2.25 -11.23
C PRO A 120 0.83 3.25 -10.94
N ASP A 121 0.04 3.62 -11.93
CA ASP A 121 -1.17 4.43 -11.86
C ASP A 121 -2.43 3.62 -11.55
N LEU A 122 -2.44 2.32 -11.86
CA LEU A 122 -3.57 1.45 -11.58
C LEU A 122 -3.43 0.77 -10.21
N PRO A 123 -4.53 0.61 -9.44
CA PRO A 123 -4.47 -0.13 -8.19
C PRO A 123 -4.40 -1.64 -8.45
N PHE A 124 -3.76 -2.35 -7.54
CA PHE A 124 -4.09 -3.75 -7.35
C PHE A 124 -5.28 -3.88 -6.38
N PHE A 125 -5.93 -5.02 -6.38
CA PHE A 125 -7.04 -5.31 -5.48
C PHE A 125 -6.60 -6.29 -4.41
N ILE A 126 -7.11 -6.12 -3.19
CA ILE A 126 -6.74 -6.95 -2.05
C ILE A 126 -7.97 -7.34 -1.24
N SER A 127 -7.97 -8.60 -0.81
CA SER A 127 -8.94 -9.14 0.14
C SER A 127 -8.18 -9.79 1.28
N TRP A 128 -8.37 -9.29 2.50
CA TRP A 128 -7.69 -9.79 3.68
C TRP A 128 -8.37 -11.06 4.20
N ASP A 129 -7.56 -12.10 4.48
CA ASP A 129 -8.03 -13.31 5.14
C ASP A 129 -7.79 -13.17 6.65
N GLY A 130 -8.75 -13.64 7.46
CA GLY A 130 -8.59 -13.70 8.91
C GLY A 130 -9.38 -12.64 9.69
N PRO A 131 -9.15 -12.54 11.00
CA PRO A 131 -9.93 -11.67 11.87
C PRO A 131 -9.59 -10.19 11.62
N VAL A 132 -10.61 -9.33 11.72
CA VAL A 132 -10.52 -7.88 11.45
C VAL A 132 -9.50 -7.18 12.35
N GLU A 133 -9.25 -7.68 13.56
CA GLU A 133 -8.28 -7.12 14.50
C GLU A 133 -6.82 -7.22 14.01
N LEU A 134 -6.57 -8.08 13.02
CA LEU A 134 -5.27 -8.21 12.38
C LEU A 134 -5.15 -7.38 11.11
N HIS A 135 -6.25 -6.75 10.66
CA HIS A 135 -6.22 -5.86 9.50
C HIS A 135 -5.26 -4.68 9.75
N PRO A 136 -4.36 -4.35 8.80
CA PRO A 136 -3.35 -3.31 9.00
C PRO A 136 -3.89 -1.95 9.42
N GLY A 137 -5.07 -1.58 8.95
CA GLY A 137 -5.72 -0.31 9.32
C GLY A 137 -6.24 -0.29 10.76
N GLN A 138 -6.59 -1.44 11.33
CA GLN A 138 -7.22 -1.55 12.66
C GLN A 138 -6.22 -1.63 13.82
N ILE A 139 -4.94 -1.83 13.54
CA ILE A 139 -3.91 -1.82 14.58
C ILE A 139 -3.69 -0.40 15.11
N ARG A 140 -3.29 -0.27 16.38
CA ARG A 140 -3.14 1.04 17.02
C ARG A 140 -1.70 1.52 16.98
N ALA A 141 -1.47 2.72 16.44
CA ALA A 141 -0.20 3.44 16.52
C ALA A 141 -0.35 4.71 17.37
N GLU A 142 0.76 5.19 17.90
CA GLU A 142 0.80 6.46 18.64
C GLU A 142 0.91 7.63 17.65
N HIS A 143 -0.23 8.14 17.20
CA HIS A 143 -0.31 9.34 16.39
C HIS A 143 -0.28 10.60 17.27
N ARG A 144 0.28 11.69 16.75
CA ARG A 144 0.18 13.06 17.32
C ARG A 144 -1.01 13.84 16.75
N VAL A 145 -1.65 13.28 15.73
CA VAL A 145 -2.87 13.74 15.07
C VAL A 145 -3.89 12.62 15.15
N GLU A 146 -5.15 12.91 14.87
CA GLU A 146 -6.22 11.92 14.82
C GLU A 146 -6.54 11.64 13.34
N PRO A 147 -5.91 10.64 12.69
CA PRO A 147 -6.21 10.30 11.30
C PRO A 147 -7.60 9.68 11.19
N ASN A 148 -8.30 9.98 10.12
CA ASN A 148 -9.64 9.51 9.81
C ASN A 148 -9.73 9.08 8.34
N GLY A 149 -8.87 8.16 7.95
CA GLY A 149 -8.86 7.56 6.62
C GLY A 149 -8.16 8.37 5.53
N ILE A 150 -8.17 7.82 4.33
CA ILE A 150 -7.66 8.44 3.10
C ILE A 150 -8.79 9.25 2.46
N ALA A 151 -8.64 10.57 2.44
CA ALA A 151 -9.64 11.47 1.85
C ALA A 151 -9.60 11.45 0.31
N TRP A 152 -8.42 11.26 -0.29
CA TRP A 152 -8.24 11.17 -1.74
C TRP A 152 -6.86 10.63 -2.10
N ILE A 153 -6.76 10.06 -3.30
CA ILE A 153 -5.50 9.66 -3.94
C ILE A 153 -5.37 10.45 -5.25
N GLU A 154 -4.19 11.00 -5.53
CA GLU A 154 -3.87 11.64 -6.80
C GLU A 154 -2.94 10.73 -7.60
N VAL A 155 -3.35 10.39 -8.82
CA VAL A 155 -2.58 9.57 -9.75
C VAL A 155 -2.42 10.30 -11.08
N ALA A 156 -1.25 10.18 -11.68
CA ALA A 156 -1.06 10.56 -13.07
C ALA A 156 -1.30 9.34 -13.94
N GLY A 157 -2.21 9.44 -14.91
CA GLY A 157 -2.60 8.31 -15.76
C GLY A 157 -3.76 8.67 -16.69
N ASP A 158 -4.36 7.64 -17.29
CA ASP A 158 -5.54 7.76 -18.13
C ASP A 158 -6.83 7.55 -17.32
N HIS A 159 -7.71 8.55 -17.32
CA HIS A 159 -8.97 8.51 -16.57
C HIS A 159 -9.89 7.37 -17.04
N GLY A 160 -10.02 7.18 -18.35
CA GLY A 160 -10.92 6.16 -18.90
C GLY A 160 -10.42 4.75 -18.60
N GLN A 161 -9.11 4.53 -18.64
CA GLN A 161 -8.49 3.27 -18.25
C GLN A 161 -8.73 2.98 -16.77
N LEU A 162 -8.51 3.98 -15.90
CA LEU A 162 -8.71 3.83 -14.46
C LEU A 162 -10.18 3.55 -14.12
N ASP A 163 -11.11 4.27 -14.72
CA ASP A 163 -12.56 4.07 -14.52
C ASP A 163 -13.02 2.65 -14.92
N GLY A 164 -12.59 2.18 -16.10
CA GLY A 164 -12.82 0.80 -16.53
C GLY A 164 -12.16 -0.24 -15.60
N TRP A 165 -10.98 0.08 -15.07
CA TRP A 165 -10.26 -0.79 -14.13
C TRP A 165 -10.96 -0.91 -12.79
N LEU A 166 -11.47 0.19 -12.24
CA LEU A 166 -12.24 0.22 -11.01
C LEU A 166 -13.65 -0.37 -11.14
N GLY A 167 -14.18 -0.47 -12.37
CA GLY A 167 -15.50 -1.06 -12.61
C GLY A 167 -16.67 -0.20 -12.13
N GLY A 168 -16.47 1.12 -12.05
CA GLY A 168 -17.48 2.08 -11.62
C GLY A 168 -17.59 2.24 -10.10
N GLU A 169 -16.64 1.72 -9.34
CA GLU A 169 -16.55 1.96 -7.88
C GLU A 169 -16.23 3.44 -7.63
N ASP A 170 -17.00 4.06 -6.72
CA ASP A 170 -16.81 5.47 -6.32
C ASP A 170 -15.67 5.59 -5.30
N ILE A 171 -14.45 5.68 -5.82
CA ILE A 171 -13.24 5.86 -5.02
C ILE A 171 -12.74 7.30 -5.18
N PRO A 172 -12.31 7.99 -4.11
CA PRO A 172 -11.91 9.39 -4.17
C PRO A 172 -10.53 9.55 -4.84
N VAL A 173 -10.47 9.31 -6.17
CA VAL A 173 -9.25 9.44 -6.98
C VAL A 173 -9.28 10.72 -7.80
N ARG A 174 -8.15 11.44 -7.81
CA ARG A 174 -7.91 12.61 -8.65
C ARG A 174 -6.94 12.20 -9.76
N VAL A 175 -7.38 12.25 -11.01
CA VAL A 175 -6.52 11.92 -12.14
C VAL A 175 -5.91 13.20 -12.70
N VAL A 176 -4.58 13.23 -12.84
CA VAL A 176 -3.81 14.33 -13.40
C VAL A 176 -2.98 13.88 -14.60
N GLY A 177 -2.54 14.84 -15.41
CA GLY A 177 -1.61 14.54 -16.50
C GLY A 177 -0.19 14.28 -15.99
N GLY A 178 0.58 13.51 -16.77
CA GLY A 178 2.00 13.27 -16.48
C GLY A 178 2.42 11.83 -16.70
N GLN A 179 3.62 11.48 -16.28
CA GLN A 179 4.10 10.11 -16.32
C GLN A 179 3.26 9.26 -15.35
N PRO A 180 2.80 8.05 -15.73
CA PRO A 180 1.97 7.21 -14.88
C PRO A 180 2.53 6.97 -13.48
N GLY A 181 1.66 6.98 -12.46
CA GLY A 181 2.02 6.67 -11.07
C GLY A 181 1.28 7.50 -10.03
N VAL A 182 1.42 7.11 -8.77
CA VAL A 182 0.84 7.81 -7.62
C VAL A 182 1.63 9.10 -7.35
N ARG A 183 0.94 10.21 -7.13
CA ARG A 183 1.54 11.54 -6.91
C ARG A 183 1.40 12.02 -5.48
N ALA A 184 0.23 11.82 -4.91
CA ALA A 184 -0.05 12.27 -3.57
C ALA A 184 -1.22 11.47 -2.97
N ILE A 185 -1.28 11.46 -1.65
CA ILE A 185 -2.46 11.03 -0.90
C ILE A 185 -2.82 12.11 0.12
N GLY A 186 -4.11 12.40 0.24
CA GLY A 186 -4.67 13.23 1.28
C GLY A 186 -5.23 12.36 2.39
N ILE A 187 -4.79 12.59 3.62
CA ILE A 187 -5.27 11.88 4.81
C ILE A 187 -6.12 12.85 5.61
N ALA A 188 -7.38 12.47 5.85
CA ALA A 188 -8.29 13.25 6.69
C ALA A 188 -7.84 13.21 8.15
N THR A 189 -7.94 14.33 8.85
CA THR A 189 -7.73 14.40 10.30
C THR A 189 -8.76 15.32 10.94
N ALA A 190 -8.89 15.26 12.27
CA ALA A 190 -9.75 16.17 13.01
C ALA A 190 -9.39 17.66 12.83
N ARG A 191 -8.18 17.99 12.32
CA ARG A 191 -7.68 19.36 12.16
C ARG A 191 -7.46 19.79 10.72
N GLY A 192 -7.93 19.01 9.74
CA GLY A 192 -7.74 19.25 8.32
C GLY A 192 -7.06 18.07 7.62
N GLU A 193 -6.45 18.30 6.48
CA GLU A 193 -5.81 17.26 5.69
C GLU A 193 -4.29 17.26 5.85
N ILE A 194 -3.69 16.08 5.86
CA ILE A 194 -2.26 15.84 5.69
C ILE A 194 -2.04 15.33 4.27
N VAL A 195 -1.07 15.88 3.57
CA VAL A 195 -0.71 15.42 2.22
C VAL A 195 0.67 14.76 2.25
N LEU A 196 0.73 13.50 1.80
CA LEU A 196 2.00 12.80 1.53
C LEU A 196 2.25 12.78 0.01
N ARG A 197 3.53 12.91 -0.37
CA ARG A 197 3.99 12.91 -1.77
C ARG A 197 5.22 12.03 -1.95
#